data_9cf85bfcb7a6ecb2deec9423e3227f26
#
_entry.id   9cf85bfcb7a6ecb2deec9423e3227f26
#
_cell.length_a   1.000
_cell.length_b   1.000
_cell.length_c   1.000
_cell.angle_alpha   90.00
_cell.angle_beta   90.00
_cell.angle_gamma   90.00
#
_symmetry.space_group_name_H-M   'P 1'
#
loop_
_entity.id
_entity.type
_entity.pdbx_description
1 polymer ?
#
loop_
_entity_poly.entity_id
_entity_poly.type
_entity_poly.pdbx_seq_one_letter_code
_entity_poly.pdbx_strand_id
1 'polypeptide(L)'
;MDKFTLPFPSGVLKNWPNLDDVDIVIRPNYGWVLNILPLESVEESSGVARTRIPASYPMVKVRWGLRDVNSNGTVWVENVLDALDEPGEWVLNTKEQKIYLWPHGEKPEDIEAPQLTELIRVEGAIDYDGPHDEPVRGLTFRGLSFTRGDRWPWEKERAGSTLQHDWEMFDRPTAMVRMRGAENIAFEQCHWFDSGGAGIRMDLHAQSNRVADSVIEHLGGAGIVLAGYGPGTKDVNRYNEISRNHIHHIGEILWHAAAVSVWQSGGNRIAHNLIHDVNYTAITVSGRISWTKEGRGDGWRTIRWKEVEQTGGEALLPKPGYRPDWKLRAPFLHGRNNLVERNEIHDVMQKLWDGDAIYISGTGGGNRVRENFVHDCLSENMCEGIRCDDDQHETIIERNVVLRNGGMGVGIAIKGINHVTNNFIVDSTPFFQHRGMISLEAVPVEGSIIQQNILVATKPGLRPFYLKNLTGPPDPRLGETKMDFNLYWNTTDPKWADAHLAAGRLEGVEQNSGLGEPLFRDPEKGDFRFKAGSPALKLGIEPVDLRKVGLRK
;
A
#
# COMPACT_ATOMS: atom_id res chain seq x y z
N MET A 1 -23.91 15.21 3.72
CA MET A 1 -24.44 13.86 3.97
C MET A 1 -23.63 13.24 5.09
N ASP A 2 -24.29 12.51 5.96
CA ASP A 2 -23.63 11.79 7.02
C ASP A 2 -22.93 10.51 6.47
N LYS A 3 -22.24 9.81 7.32
CA LYS A 3 -21.54 8.57 6.96
C LYS A 3 -22.34 7.29 7.29
N PHE A 4 -23.58 7.44 7.72
CA PHE A 4 -24.43 6.34 8.18
C PHE A 4 -25.63 6.07 7.26
N THR A 5 -25.98 7.02 6.40
CA THR A 5 -27.21 6.96 5.60
C THR A 5 -26.90 6.66 4.15
N LEU A 6 -27.54 5.63 3.62
CA LEU A 6 -27.42 5.18 2.24
C LEU A 6 -28.79 5.25 1.54
N PRO A 7 -29.00 6.13 0.57
CA PRO A 7 -30.15 6.06 -0.31
C PRO A 7 -29.98 4.91 -1.32
N PHE A 8 -31.05 4.17 -1.58
CA PHE A 8 -31.03 3.04 -2.53
C PHE A 8 -32.28 3.04 -3.42
N PRO A 9 -32.20 2.45 -4.63
CA PRO A 9 -33.36 2.29 -5.50
C PRO A 9 -34.40 1.33 -4.89
N SER A 10 -35.70 1.59 -5.14
CA SER A 10 -36.80 0.74 -4.67
C SER A 10 -36.59 -0.73 -5.06
N GLY A 11 -36.81 -1.64 -4.12
CA GLY A 11 -36.74 -3.09 -4.31
C GLY A 11 -35.33 -3.70 -4.22
N VAL A 12 -34.27 -2.88 -4.02
CA VAL A 12 -32.90 -3.39 -3.95
C VAL A 12 -32.53 -3.89 -2.56
N LEU A 13 -32.86 -3.12 -1.52
CA LEU A 13 -32.68 -3.54 -0.14
C LEU A 13 -34.06 -3.79 0.50
N LYS A 14 -34.12 -4.81 1.34
CA LYS A 14 -35.32 -5.19 2.07
C LYS A 14 -35.02 -5.23 3.57
N ASN A 15 -36.06 -5.14 4.35
CA ASN A 15 -35.97 -5.36 5.80
C ASN A 15 -36.00 -6.88 6.08
N TRP A 16 -34.87 -7.55 5.80
CA TRP A 16 -34.72 -8.99 5.97
C TRP A 16 -34.88 -9.43 7.43
N PRO A 17 -35.39 -10.65 7.70
CA PRO A 17 -35.57 -11.15 9.06
C PRO A 17 -34.29 -11.24 9.89
N ASN A 18 -33.13 -11.44 9.22
CA ASN A 18 -31.80 -11.49 9.80
C ASN A 18 -31.00 -10.22 9.54
N LEU A 19 -31.64 -9.06 9.44
CA LEU A 19 -30.98 -7.78 9.08
C LEU A 19 -29.77 -7.47 9.94
N ASP A 20 -29.78 -7.90 11.20
CA ASP A 20 -28.65 -7.71 12.12
C ASP A 20 -27.36 -8.42 11.67
N ASP A 21 -27.48 -9.41 10.82
CA ASP A 21 -26.36 -10.18 10.28
C ASP A 21 -25.96 -9.72 8.86
N VAL A 22 -26.72 -8.80 8.27
CA VAL A 22 -26.49 -8.35 6.88
C VAL A 22 -25.47 -7.22 6.85
N ASP A 23 -24.41 -7.43 6.08
CA ASP A 23 -23.45 -6.41 5.72
C ASP A 23 -23.73 -5.84 4.33
N ILE A 24 -23.57 -4.53 4.17
CA ILE A 24 -23.49 -3.91 2.85
C ILE A 24 -22.04 -3.55 2.54
N VAL A 25 -21.54 -4.04 1.42
CA VAL A 25 -20.18 -3.80 0.97
C VAL A 25 -20.19 -2.71 -0.10
N ILE A 26 -19.45 -1.64 0.12
CA ILE A 26 -19.46 -0.47 -0.76
C ILE A 26 -18.03 -0.08 -1.11
N ARG A 27 -17.70 -0.09 -2.40
CA ARG A 27 -16.58 0.66 -2.95
C ARG A 27 -17.08 2.06 -3.32
N PRO A 28 -16.83 3.08 -2.49
CA PRO A 28 -17.28 4.44 -2.78
C PRO A 28 -16.50 5.00 -3.99
N ASN A 29 -16.84 6.21 -4.43
CA ASN A 29 -16.11 6.90 -5.51
C ASN A 29 -14.65 7.26 -5.16
N TYR A 30 -14.21 6.92 -3.96
CA TYR A 30 -12.79 6.88 -3.57
C TYR A 30 -12.26 5.48 -3.86
N GLY A 31 -11.54 5.33 -4.96
CA GLY A 31 -11.13 4.01 -5.46
C GLY A 31 -10.10 3.28 -4.62
N TRP A 32 -9.61 3.90 -3.56
CA TRP A 32 -8.66 3.32 -2.60
C TRP A 32 -9.33 2.76 -1.34
N VAL A 33 -10.65 2.69 -1.28
CA VAL A 33 -11.39 2.28 -0.07
C VAL A 33 -12.48 1.29 -0.41
N LEU A 34 -12.61 0.26 0.40
CA LEU A 34 -13.78 -0.59 0.51
C LEU A 34 -14.39 -0.39 1.90
N ASN A 35 -15.71 -0.24 1.98
CA ASN A 35 -16.44 -0.25 3.25
C ASN A 35 -17.27 -1.53 3.34
N ILE A 36 -17.21 -2.19 4.49
CA ILE A 36 -18.09 -3.29 4.87
C ILE A 36 -18.88 -2.78 6.07
N LEU A 37 -20.19 -2.59 5.90
CA LEU A 37 -21.01 -1.83 6.83
C LEU A 37 -22.20 -2.68 7.30
N PRO A 38 -22.25 -3.10 8.57
CA PRO A 38 -23.42 -3.78 9.14
C PRO A 38 -24.66 -2.88 9.04
N LEU A 39 -25.76 -3.41 8.49
CA LEU A 39 -27.03 -2.70 8.42
C LEU A 39 -27.66 -2.57 9.81
N GLU A 40 -28.26 -1.41 10.08
CA GLU A 40 -29.06 -1.12 11.27
C GLU A 40 -30.54 -1.15 10.95
N SER A 41 -30.93 -0.53 9.84
CA SER A 41 -32.33 -0.48 9.41
C SER A 41 -32.44 -0.25 7.90
N VAL A 42 -33.53 -0.73 7.33
CA VAL A 42 -33.91 -0.50 5.93
C VAL A 42 -35.36 -0.01 5.91
N GLU A 43 -35.57 1.19 5.37
CA GLU A 43 -36.90 1.74 5.15
C GLU A 43 -37.22 1.68 3.65
N GLU A 44 -37.93 0.64 3.25
CA GLU A 44 -38.22 0.34 1.85
C GLU A 44 -39.08 1.41 1.18
N SER A 45 -40.00 2.02 1.93
CA SER A 45 -40.91 3.06 1.40
C SER A 45 -40.21 4.34 1.01
N SER A 46 -39.20 4.73 1.78
CA SER A 46 -38.39 5.94 1.51
C SER A 46 -37.13 5.64 0.70
N GLY A 47 -36.74 4.36 0.54
CA GLY A 47 -35.51 3.97 -0.11
C GLY A 47 -34.26 4.40 0.65
N VAL A 48 -34.28 4.31 2.00
CA VAL A 48 -33.18 4.73 2.86
C VAL A 48 -32.76 3.60 3.78
N ALA A 49 -31.48 3.25 3.78
CA ALA A 49 -30.85 2.35 4.74
C ALA A 49 -29.93 3.11 5.69
N ARG A 50 -29.77 2.58 6.90
CA ARG A 50 -28.81 3.06 7.89
C ARG A 50 -27.86 1.94 8.29
N THR A 51 -26.61 2.31 8.55
CA THR A 51 -25.56 1.40 8.98
C THR A 51 -25.23 1.61 10.47
N ARG A 52 -24.84 0.54 11.17
CA ARG A 52 -24.47 0.58 12.59
C ARG A 52 -23.18 1.32 12.86
N ILE A 53 -22.25 1.31 11.88
CA ILE A 53 -20.96 1.99 11.95
C ILE A 53 -20.83 3.00 10.80
N PRO A 54 -20.08 4.07 10.97
CA PRO A 54 -19.93 5.07 9.92
C PRO A 54 -19.05 4.54 8.78
N ALA A 55 -19.34 4.90 7.55
CA ALA A 55 -18.42 4.72 6.43
C ALA A 55 -17.12 5.52 6.64
N SER A 56 -16.02 5.08 6.05
CA SER A 56 -14.72 5.79 6.09
C SER A 56 -14.85 7.19 5.48
N TYR A 57 -15.53 7.28 4.34
CA TYR A 57 -15.85 8.52 3.65
C TYR A 57 -17.35 8.66 3.45
N PRO A 58 -17.88 9.87 3.22
CA PRO A 58 -19.28 10.03 2.89
C PRO A 58 -19.68 9.20 1.67
N MET A 59 -20.79 8.48 1.76
CA MET A 59 -21.31 7.60 0.71
C MET A 59 -22.00 8.43 -0.40
N VAL A 60 -21.27 9.34 -1.02
CA VAL A 60 -21.76 10.26 -2.04
C VAL A 60 -20.81 10.37 -3.23
N LYS A 61 -21.37 10.77 -4.37
CA LYS A 61 -20.60 11.08 -5.57
C LYS A 61 -19.62 12.22 -5.30
N VAL A 62 -18.32 11.96 -5.45
CA VAL A 62 -17.27 12.96 -5.21
C VAL A 62 -16.97 13.73 -6.48
N ARG A 63 -16.82 15.05 -6.38
CA ARG A 63 -16.50 15.96 -7.49
C ARG A 63 -15.01 16.00 -7.88
N TRP A 64 -14.21 15.05 -7.46
CA TRP A 64 -12.79 15.02 -7.86
C TRP A 64 -12.69 14.35 -9.22
N GLY A 65 -12.32 15.09 -10.25
CA GLY A 65 -12.13 14.85 -11.66
C GLY A 65 -11.58 13.50 -12.17
N LEU A 66 -11.72 12.44 -11.44
CA LEU A 66 -11.57 11.08 -11.90
C LEU A 66 -12.88 10.72 -12.59
N ARG A 67 -12.83 10.68 -13.92
CA ARG A 67 -13.98 10.33 -14.77
C ARG A 67 -14.57 9.02 -14.29
N ASP A 68 -15.87 8.90 -14.44
CA ASP A 68 -16.66 7.69 -14.22
C ASP A 68 -15.94 6.44 -14.77
N VAL A 69 -15.06 5.88 -13.96
CA VAL A 69 -14.65 4.50 -14.16
C VAL A 69 -15.87 3.70 -13.75
N ASN A 70 -16.39 2.91 -14.67
CA ASN A 70 -17.62 2.14 -14.55
C ASN A 70 -17.94 1.76 -13.10
N SER A 71 -18.86 2.49 -12.50
CA SER A 71 -19.32 2.28 -11.14
C SER A 71 -20.23 1.05 -11.00
N ASN A 72 -20.38 0.28 -12.06
CA ASN A 72 -21.20 -0.91 -12.08
C ASN A 72 -20.57 -2.01 -11.23
N GLY A 73 -21.31 -2.50 -10.25
CA GLY A 73 -20.87 -3.58 -9.37
C GLY A 73 -20.02 -3.15 -8.17
N THR A 74 -20.21 -1.93 -7.69
CA THR A 74 -19.46 -1.39 -6.55
C THR A 74 -20.18 -1.49 -5.20
N VAL A 75 -21.40 -2.01 -5.21
CA VAL A 75 -22.23 -2.19 -4.01
C VAL A 75 -22.94 -3.53 -4.09
N TRP A 76 -22.83 -4.31 -3.03
CA TRP A 76 -23.60 -5.56 -2.86
C TRP A 76 -23.91 -5.80 -1.40
N VAL A 77 -24.76 -6.75 -1.12
CA VAL A 77 -25.08 -7.21 0.23
C VAL A 77 -24.54 -8.61 0.45
N GLU A 78 -24.17 -8.90 1.67
CA GLU A 78 -23.71 -10.20 2.11
C GLU A 78 -24.61 -10.72 3.22
N ASN A 79 -24.65 -12.04 3.39
CA ASN A 79 -25.37 -12.74 4.44
C ASN A 79 -26.91 -12.57 4.37
N VAL A 80 -27.46 -12.58 3.17
CA VAL A 80 -28.91 -12.50 2.90
C VAL A 80 -29.45 -13.88 2.50
N LEU A 81 -30.41 -14.42 3.26
CA LEU A 81 -30.95 -15.75 3.00
C LEU A 81 -31.69 -15.85 1.65
N ASP A 82 -32.38 -14.78 1.23
CA ASP A 82 -33.06 -14.71 -0.07
C ASP A 82 -32.12 -14.76 -1.27
N ALA A 83 -30.83 -14.52 -1.05
CA ALA A 83 -29.76 -14.52 -2.05
C ALA A 83 -28.90 -15.80 -2.00
N LEU A 84 -29.32 -16.80 -1.24
CA LEU A 84 -28.71 -18.13 -1.22
C LEU A 84 -29.24 -18.92 -2.42
N ASP A 85 -28.68 -18.73 -3.61
CA ASP A 85 -29.23 -19.24 -4.88
C ASP A 85 -28.22 -20.01 -5.76
N GLU A 86 -26.95 -20.13 -5.31
CA GLU A 86 -25.91 -20.92 -5.98
C GLU A 86 -25.22 -21.92 -5.03
N PRO A 87 -24.77 -23.09 -5.54
CA PRO A 87 -23.98 -24.03 -4.75
C PRO A 87 -22.68 -23.41 -4.25
N GLY A 88 -22.35 -23.63 -2.97
CA GLY A 88 -21.16 -23.09 -2.29
C GLY A 88 -21.47 -21.87 -1.42
N GLU A 89 -22.60 -21.24 -1.62
CA GLU A 89 -23.03 -20.11 -0.80
C GLU A 89 -23.49 -20.53 0.59
N TRP A 90 -23.32 -19.64 1.53
CA TRP A 90 -23.77 -19.86 2.90
C TRP A 90 -24.23 -18.55 3.56
N VAL A 91 -25.13 -18.68 4.54
CA VAL A 91 -25.68 -17.57 5.31
C VAL A 91 -25.67 -17.90 6.80
N LEU A 92 -25.14 -16.99 7.60
CA LEU A 92 -25.25 -17.03 9.05
C LEU A 92 -26.53 -16.31 9.50
N ASN A 93 -27.34 -16.95 10.31
CA ASN A 93 -28.48 -16.34 11.00
C ASN A 93 -28.28 -16.48 12.50
N THR A 94 -27.74 -15.42 13.14
CA THR A 94 -27.45 -15.43 14.59
C THR A 94 -28.72 -15.46 15.43
N LYS A 95 -29.82 -14.92 14.94
CA LYS A 95 -31.11 -14.93 15.62
C LYS A 95 -31.66 -16.35 15.77
N GLU A 96 -31.47 -17.17 14.75
CA GLU A 96 -31.87 -18.58 14.76
C GLU A 96 -30.76 -19.52 15.24
N GLN A 97 -29.56 -19.00 15.41
CA GLN A 97 -28.32 -19.77 15.73
C GLN A 97 -28.05 -20.87 14.70
N LYS A 98 -28.18 -20.53 13.42
CA LYS A 98 -28.03 -21.46 12.30
C LYS A 98 -27.10 -20.91 11.23
N ILE A 99 -26.42 -21.82 10.56
CA ILE A 99 -25.76 -21.59 9.29
C ILE A 99 -26.54 -22.32 8.21
N TYR A 100 -26.93 -21.63 7.16
CA TYR A 100 -27.53 -22.19 5.97
C TYR A 100 -26.47 -22.32 4.91
N LEU A 101 -26.28 -23.49 4.36
CA LEU A 101 -25.28 -23.78 3.33
C LEU A 101 -25.98 -24.48 2.17
N TRP A 102 -25.72 -23.99 0.94
CA TRP A 102 -26.04 -24.72 -0.27
C TRP A 102 -24.81 -25.51 -0.75
N PRO A 103 -24.74 -26.82 -0.53
CA PRO A 103 -23.54 -27.58 -0.83
C PRO A 103 -23.36 -27.76 -2.34
N HIS A 104 -22.11 -27.89 -2.81
CA HIS A 104 -21.77 -28.21 -4.20
C HIS A 104 -22.18 -29.64 -4.64
N GLY A 105 -22.70 -30.46 -3.81
CA GLY A 105 -23.04 -31.85 -4.07
C GLY A 105 -23.68 -32.50 -2.86
N GLU A 106 -23.08 -33.57 -2.36
CA GLU A 106 -23.52 -34.22 -1.14
C GLU A 106 -23.34 -33.31 0.09
N LYS A 107 -24.06 -33.60 1.15
CA LYS A 107 -23.92 -32.86 2.42
C LYS A 107 -22.46 -32.94 2.89
N PRO A 108 -21.80 -31.80 3.20
CA PRO A 108 -20.46 -31.84 3.71
C PRO A 108 -20.40 -32.57 5.04
N GLU A 109 -19.39 -33.43 5.22
CA GLU A 109 -19.18 -34.18 6.46
C GLU A 109 -18.42 -33.34 7.49
N ASP A 110 -17.51 -32.49 7.01
CA ASP A 110 -16.67 -31.64 7.85
C ASP A 110 -16.89 -30.14 7.51
N ILE A 111 -17.30 -29.38 8.52
CA ILE A 111 -17.42 -27.92 8.44
C ILE A 111 -16.58 -27.32 9.57
N GLU A 112 -15.63 -26.47 9.19
CA GLU A 112 -14.79 -25.74 10.14
C GLU A 112 -15.24 -24.27 10.19
N ALA A 113 -15.44 -23.73 11.37
CA ALA A 113 -15.72 -22.31 11.60
C ALA A 113 -14.64 -21.71 12.50
N PRO A 114 -14.02 -20.58 12.10
CA PRO A 114 -13.00 -19.93 12.93
C PRO A 114 -13.64 -19.41 14.22
N GLN A 115 -12.85 -19.44 15.30
CA GLN A 115 -13.27 -18.99 16.63
C GLN A 115 -12.29 -17.96 17.22
N LEU A 116 -11.07 -17.94 16.73
CA LEU A 116 -10.00 -17.10 17.28
C LEU A 116 -9.42 -16.20 16.21
N THR A 117 -9.23 -14.94 16.54
CA THR A 117 -8.49 -14.00 15.70
C THR A 117 -6.97 -14.18 15.88
N GLU A 118 -6.53 -14.53 17.08
CA GLU A 118 -5.14 -14.82 17.41
C GLU A 118 -4.96 -16.29 17.80
N LEU A 119 -4.07 -16.98 17.12
CA LEU A 119 -3.69 -18.37 17.43
C LEU A 119 -2.43 -18.44 18.31
N ILE A 120 -1.50 -17.51 18.09
CA ILE A 120 -0.30 -17.33 18.93
C ILE A 120 -0.14 -15.85 19.26
N ARG A 121 0.07 -15.58 20.55
CA ARG A 121 0.49 -14.28 21.05
C ARG A 121 1.85 -14.42 21.74
N VAL A 122 2.84 -13.67 21.25
CA VAL A 122 4.13 -13.48 21.91
C VAL A 122 4.08 -12.08 22.53
N GLU A 123 3.87 -12.02 23.85
CA GLU A 123 3.63 -10.76 24.54
C GLU A 123 4.55 -10.56 25.73
N GLY A 124 5.31 -9.45 25.70
CA GLY A 124 6.05 -8.92 26.85
C GLY A 124 5.28 -7.85 27.58
N ALA A 125 5.81 -7.37 28.70
CA ALA A 125 5.21 -6.25 29.42
C ALA A 125 5.41 -4.93 28.64
N ILE A 126 4.33 -4.19 28.45
CA ILE A 126 4.30 -2.92 27.73
C ILE A 126 4.06 -1.77 28.70
N ASP A 127 5.04 -0.90 28.82
CA ASP A 127 4.89 0.40 29.47
C ASP A 127 4.46 1.45 28.44
N TYR A 128 3.17 1.49 28.12
CA TYR A 128 2.66 2.24 26.96
C TYR A 128 3.06 3.72 26.99
N ASP A 129 2.94 4.38 28.14
CA ASP A 129 3.22 5.81 28.31
C ASP A 129 4.62 6.10 28.86
N GLY A 130 5.33 5.11 29.30
CA GLY A 130 6.69 5.22 29.84
C GLY A 130 7.77 4.60 28.94
N PRO A 131 9.04 4.62 29.37
CA PRO A 131 10.16 4.20 28.56
C PRO A 131 10.50 2.70 28.67
N HIS A 132 9.94 1.98 29.64
CA HIS A 132 10.45 0.67 30.06
C HIS A 132 9.52 -0.48 29.65
N ASP A 133 9.65 -0.93 28.41
CA ASP A 133 9.04 -2.19 28.00
C ASP A 133 9.94 -3.38 28.40
N GLU A 134 9.34 -4.50 28.77
CA GLU A 134 10.03 -5.76 29.05
C GLU A 134 9.66 -6.82 28.01
N PRO A 135 10.35 -6.86 26.85
CA PRO A 135 9.99 -7.77 25.76
C PRO A 135 10.38 -9.23 26.04
N VAL A 136 9.59 -10.14 25.49
CA VAL A 136 9.97 -11.56 25.35
C VAL A 136 11.08 -11.66 24.31
N ARG A 137 12.05 -12.55 24.52
CA ARG A 137 13.24 -12.66 23.66
C ARG A 137 13.60 -14.09 23.28
N GLY A 138 14.15 -14.23 22.06
CA GLY A 138 14.91 -15.41 21.66
C GLY A 138 14.09 -16.66 21.37
N LEU A 139 12.85 -16.54 20.88
CA LEU A 139 12.03 -17.67 20.46
C LEU A 139 12.12 -17.88 18.95
N THR A 140 12.11 -19.14 18.53
CA THR A 140 12.05 -19.53 17.12
C THR A 140 10.90 -20.51 16.90
N PHE A 141 10.02 -20.15 15.98
CA PHE A 141 8.95 -20.99 15.47
C PHE A 141 9.31 -21.42 14.05
N ARG A 142 9.32 -22.72 13.79
CA ARG A 142 9.73 -23.24 12.48
C ARG A 142 8.83 -24.37 12.02
N GLY A 143 8.46 -24.32 10.71
CA GLY A 143 7.71 -25.39 10.07
C GLY A 143 6.28 -25.54 10.58
N LEU A 144 5.69 -24.47 11.10
CA LEU A 144 4.31 -24.45 11.59
C LEU A 144 3.35 -23.91 10.52
N SER A 145 2.13 -24.43 10.54
CA SER A 145 1.03 -23.94 9.74
C SER A 145 -0.01 -23.25 10.61
N PHE A 146 -0.46 -22.08 10.19
CA PHE A 146 -1.47 -21.26 10.84
C PHE A 146 -2.65 -21.07 9.87
N THR A 147 -3.84 -21.45 10.29
CA THR A 147 -5.03 -21.40 9.43
C THR A 147 -6.29 -21.19 10.25
N ARG A 148 -7.39 -20.84 9.59
CA ARG A 148 -8.70 -20.64 10.23
C ARG A 148 -8.70 -19.55 11.30
N GLY A 149 -7.93 -18.48 11.09
CA GLY A 149 -8.05 -17.27 11.90
C GLY A 149 -9.33 -16.52 11.55
N ASP A 150 -10.02 -16.00 12.55
CA ASP A 150 -11.21 -15.19 12.33
C ASP A 150 -10.85 -13.73 12.01
N ARG A 151 -11.79 -13.02 11.41
CA ARG A 151 -11.72 -11.57 11.21
C ARG A 151 -12.01 -10.85 12.52
N TRP A 152 -11.21 -9.81 12.83
CA TRP A 152 -11.52 -8.92 13.95
C TRP A 152 -12.88 -8.24 13.75
N PRO A 153 -13.78 -8.27 14.73
CA PRO A 153 -15.11 -7.67 14.59
C PRO A 153 -15.02 -6.15 14.47
N TRP A 154 -16.00 -5.57 13.78
CA TRP A 154 -16.10 -4.12 13.66
C TRP A 154 -16.38 -3.46 15.00
N GLU A 155 -15.66 -2.38 15.29
CA GLU A 155 -15.91 -1.58 16.47
C GLU A 155 -16.82 -0.39 16.13
N LYS A 156 -17.84 -0.19 16.95
CA LYS A 156 -18.88 0.83 16.76
C LYS A 156 -18.31 2.24 16.56
N GLU A 157 -17.18 2.54 17.15
CA GLU A 157 -16.57 3.88 17.12
C GLU A 157 -15.68 4.12 15.90
N ARG A 158 -15.47 3.11 15.08
CA ARG A 158 -14.62 3.21 13.90
C ARG A 158 -15.41 3.22 12.64
N ALA A 159 -14.94 4.07 11.74
CA ALA A 159 -15.42 4.07 10.39
C ALA A 159 -15.33 2.67 9.78
N GLY A 160 -16.32 2.32 9.06
CA GLY A 160 -16.64 1.02 8.46
C GLY A 160 -15.55 0.43 7.68
N SER A 161 -14.69 -0.01 8.40
CA SER A 161 -13.49 -0.64 8.17
C SER A 161 -12.49 0.16 7.47
N THR A 162 -11.78 0.85 7.48
CA THR A 162 -10.49 0.79 6.86
C THR A 162 -10.24 1.97 6.01
N LEU A 163 -9.36 2.67 6.44
CA LEU A 163 -8.81 3.85 5.87
C LEU A 163 -7.59 3.46 5.04
N GLN A 164 -7.79 3.17 3.77
CA GLN A 164 -6.68 2.91 2.86
C GLN A 164 -5.65 1.95 3.52
N HIS A 165 -4.36 2.22 3.45
CA HIS A 165 -3.29 1.43 4.10
C HIS A 165 -3.05 1.78 5.57
N ASP A 166 -3.85 2.65 6.17
CA ASP A 166 -3.62 3.16 7.53
C ASP A 166 -4.42 2.44 8.61
N TRP A 167 -5.33 1.54 8.27
CA TRP A 167 -6.20 0.90 9.23
C TRP A 167 -5.48 -0.04 10.20
N GLU A 168 -4.36 -0.61 9.77
CA GLU A 168 -3.54 -1.53 10.55
C GLU A 168 -2.65 -0.85 11.59
N MET A 169 -2.67 0.48 11.64
CA MET A 169 -1.83 1.25 12.55
C MET A 169 -2.16 1.09 14.04
N PHE A 170 -3.27 0.50 14.37
CA PHE A 170 -3.71 0.42 15.76
C PHE A 170 -3.31 -0.89 16.42
N ASP A 171 -2.91 -0.83 17.70
CA ASP A 171 -2.58 -1.96 18.56
C ASP A 171 -3.80 -2.86 18.79
N ARG A 172 -4.03 -3.85 17.91
CA ARG A 172 -5.22 -4.72 17.88
C ARG A 172 -4.91 -6.13 17.44
N PRO A 173 -5.67 -7.10 17.95
CA PRO A 173 -5.49 -8.52 17.62
C PRO A 173 -6.14 -8.88 16.27
N THR A 174 -5.62 -8.35 15.16
CA THR A 174 -6.18 -8.58 13.82
C THR A 174 -5.48 -9.69 13.03
N ALA A 175 -4.50 -10.38 13.62
CA ALA A 175 -3.70 -11.40 12.94
C ALA A 175 -3.63 -12.71 13.68
N MET A 176 -3.47 -13.82 12.96
CA MET A 176 -3.31 -15.15 13.54
C MET A 176 -2.10 -15.25 14.47
N VAL A 177 -1.01 -14.56 14.14
CA VAL A 177 0.17 -14.46 15.00
C VAL A 177 0.41 -13.01 15.37
N ARG A 178 0.55 -12.74 16.66
CA ARG A 178 0.84 -11.40 17.16
C ARG A 178 2.05 -11.36 18.05
N MET A 179 3.00 -10.49 17.74
CA MET A 179 4.15 -10.14 18.55
C MET A 179 3.97 -8.73 19.12
N ARG A 180 3.89 -8.61 20.44
CA ARG A 180 3.70 -7.35 21.16
C ARG A 180 4.64 -7.28 22.37
N GLY A 181 5.66 -6.45 22.31
CA GLY A 181 6.78 -6.54 23.25
C GLY A 181 7.65 -7.76 22.97
N ALA A 182 8.31 -7.79 21.80
CA ALA A 182 9.05 -8.95 21.33
C ALA A 182 10.37 -8.56 20.68
N GLU A 183 11.46 -9.24 21.05
CA GLU A 183 12.79 -9.04 20.47
C GLU A 183 13.44 -10.37 20.08
N ASN A 184 14.10 -10.40 18.92
CA ASN A 184 14.80 -11.57 18.40
C ASN A 184 13.90 -12.82 18.33
N ILE A 185 12.67 -12.64 17.87
CA ILE A 185 11.72 -13.72 17.62
C ILE A 185 11.77 -14.06 16.13
N ALA A 186 11.82 -15.34 15.79
CA ALA A 186 11.87 -15.80 14.41
C ALA A 186 10.69 -16.72 14.09
N PHE A 187 10.07 -16.47 12.95
CA PHE A 187 9.16 -17.39 12.28
C PHE A 187 9.80 -17.78 10.94
N GLU A 188 10.13 -19.05 10.79
CA GLU A 188 10.86 -19.56 9.63
C GLU A 188 10.20 -20.80 9.05
N GLN A 189 10.15 -20.88 7.71
CA GLN A 189 9.56 -22.03 7.02
C GLN A 189 8.14 -22.36 7.51
N CYS A 190 7.38 -21.30 7.81
CA CYS A 190 6.00 -21.39 8.27
C CYS A 190 5.02 -21.13 7.12
N HIS A 191 3.75 -21.45 7.34
CA HIS A 191 2.69 -21.27 6.37
C HIS A 191 1.48 -20.64 7.04
N TRP A 192 1.03 -19.47 6.54
CA TRP A 192 -0.21 -18.79 6.95
C TRP A 192 -1.19 -18.82 5.79
N PHE A 193 -2.37 -19.35 6.02
CA PHE A 193 -3.36 -19.49 4.94
C PHE A 193 -4.79 -19.56 5.46
N ASP A 194 -5.75 -19.27 4.58
CA ASP A 194 -7.20 -19.35 4.82
C ASP A 194 -7.63 -18.68 6.14
N SER A 195 -7.45 -17.38 6.24
CA SER A 195 -7.85 -16.58 7.41
C SER A 195 -8.69 -15.37 7.02
N GLY A 196 -9.70 -15.05 7.81
CA GLY A 196 -10.47 -13.81 7.66
C GLY A 196 -9.69 -12.55 8.06
N GLY A 197 -8.63 -12.69 8.87
CA GLY A 197 -7.75 -11.64 9.36
C GLY A 197 -6.40 -11.57 8.64
N ALA A 198 -5.44 -10.90 9.28
CA ALA A 198 -4.06 -10.81 8.83
C ALA A 198 -3.23 -12.05 9.24
N GLY A 199 -2.10 -12.26 8.59
CA GLY A 199 -1.19 -13.37 8.90
C GLY A 199 -0.44 -13.14 10.20
N ILE A 200 0.42 -12.11 10.25
CA ILE A 200 1.28 -11.84 11.41
C ILE A 200 1.42 -10.33 11.67
N ARG A 201 1.43 -9.95 12.95
CA ARG A 201 1.64 -8.57 13.41
C ARG A 201 2.82 -8.44 14.36
N MET A 202 3.53 -7.33 14.25
CA MET A 202 4.63 -6.89 15.11
C MET A 202 4.28 -5.52 15.69
N ASP A 203 3.62 -5.51 16.86
CA ASP A 203 3.04 -4.31 17.44
C ASP A 203 3.91 -3.68 18.51
N LEU A 204 3.82 -2.35 18.62
CA LEU A 204 4.43 -1.50 19.64
C LEU A 204 5.95 -1.69 19.76
N HIS A 205 6.41 -2.44 20.75
CA HIS A 205 7.81 -2.81 20.88
C HIS A 205 8.08 -4.12 20.13
N ALA A 206 8.73 -4.01 18.99
CA ALA A 206 9.12 -5.17 18.19
C ALA A 206 10.48 -4.90 17.52
N GLN A 207 11.54 -5.56 18.02
CA GLN A 207 12.90 -5.34 17.51
C GLN A 207 13.57 -6.62 17.06
N SER A 208 14.25 -6.52 15.92
CA SER A 208 15.11 -7.59 15.40
C SER A 208 14.38 -8.93 15.23
N ASN A 209 13.08 -8.87 15.00
CA ASN A 209 12.28 -10.06 14.72
C ASN A 209 12.39 -10.42 13.24
N ARG A 210 12.11 -11.67 12.90
CA ARG A 210 12.29 -12.18 11.55
C ARG A 210 11.12 -13.05 11.12
N VAL A 211 10.63 -12.80 9.90
CA VAL A 211 9.72 -13.68 9.16
C VAL A 211 10.40 -14.05 7.85
N ALA A 212 10.74 -15.32 7.69
CA ALA A 212 11.55 -15.72 6.55
C ALA A 212 11.22 -17.11 6.01
N ASP A 213 11.54 -17.30 4.70
CA ASP A 213 11.45 -18.58 4.00
C ASP A 213 10.06 -19.24 4.12
N SER A 214 9.00 -18.44 4.14
CA SER A 214 7.64 -18.83 4.49
C SER A 214 6.65 -18.53 3.35
N VAL A 215 5.45 -19.13 3.44
CA VAL A 215 4.34 -18.87 2.52
C VAL A 215 3.22 -18.18 3.30
N ILE A 216 2.66 -17.13 2.72
CA ILE A 216 1.57 -16.35 3.31
C ILE A 216 0.54 -16.12 2.20
N GLU A 217 -0.61 -16.76 2.31
CA GLU A 217 -1.58 -16.78 1.22
C GLU A 217 -3.04 -16.85 1.70
N HIS A 218 -3.97 -16.47 0.81
CA HIS A 218 -5.41 -16.55 1.06
C HIS A 218 -5.83 -15.92 2.38
N LEU A 219 -5.48 -14.65 2.55
CA LEU A 219 -5.83 -13.88 3.75
C LEU A 219 -6.87 -12.80 3.45
N GLY A 220 -7.88 -12.72 4.28
CA GLY A 220 -8.87 -11.66 4.24
C GLY A 220 -8.28 -10.27 4.57
N GLY A 221 -7.24 -10.22 5.41
CA GLY A 221 -6.50 -9.03 5.83
C GLY A 221 -5.10 -8.94 5.22
N ALA A 222 -4.21 -8.23 5.91
CA ALA A 222 -2.82 -8.03 5.50
C ALA A 222 -1.95 -9.30 5.68
N GLY A 223 -0.90 -9.42 4.88
CA GLY A 223 0.08 -10.49 5.06
C GLY A 223 0.88 -10.31 6.34
N ILE A 224 1.72 -9.27 6.39
CA ILE A 224 2.60 -8.93 7.52
C ILE A 224 2.42 -7.47 7.89
N VAL A 225 2.25 -7.19 9.19
CA VAL A 225 2.05 -5.84 9.72
C VAL A 225 3.13 -5.52 10.76
N LEU A 226 3.78 -4.36 10.61
CA LEU A 226 4.64 -3.75 11.61
C LEU A 226 3.98 -2.44 12.04
N ALA A 227 3.57 -2.34 13.30
CA ALA A 227 2.87 -1.17 13.82
C ALA A 227 3.48 -0.70 15.14
N GLY A 228 4.31 0.36 15.08
CA GLY A 228 4.93 0.98 16.26
C GLY A 228 3.96 1.80 17.10
N TYR A 229 4.51 2.52 18.08
CA TYR A 229 3.71 3.31 19.05
C TYR A 229 2.99 4.53 18.48
N GLY A 230 3.26 4.89 17.24
CA GLY A 230 2.80 6.13 16.65
C GLY A 230 3.83 7.26 16.74
N PRO A 231 3.57 8.38 16.07
CA PRO A 231 4.48 9.53 16.06
C PRO A 231 4.76 10.09 17.45
N GLY A 232 6.03 10.18 17.82
CA GLY A 232 6.50 10.60 19.14
C GLY A 232 7.99 10.40 19.30
N THR A 233 8.44 10.18 20.53
CA THR A 233 9.87 9.94 20.83
C THR A 233 10.20 8.47 21.08
N LYS A 234 9.20 7.63 21.36
CA LYS A 234 9.38 6.20 21.64
C LYS A 234 9.52 5.39 20.36
N ASP A 235 10.76 5.14 19.93
CA ASP A 235 11.17 4.46 18.70
C ASP A 235 11.75 3.07 19.02
N VAL A 236 10.86 2.09 19.23
CA VAL A 236 11.22 0.72 19.65
C VAL A 236 10.62 -0.37 18.77
N ASN A 237 10.00 -0.01 17.65
CA ASN A 237 9.61 -0.95 16.59
C ASN A 237 10.58 -0.77 15.43
N ARG A 238 11.57 -1.67 15.33
CA ARG A 238 12.66 -1.45 14.37
C ARG A 238 13.53 -2.68 14.14
N TYR A 239 14.31 -2.62 13.04
CA TYR A 239 15.31 -3.63 12.68
C TYR A 239 14.73 -5.02 12.44
N ASN A 240 13.46 -5.12 12.09
CA ASN A 240 12.82 -6.38 11.75
C ASN A 240 13.17 -6.80 10.32
N GLU A 241 13.23 -8.09 10.06
CA GLU A 241 13.52 -8.67 8.75
C GLU A 241 12.31 -9.47 8.22
N ILE A 242 11.89 -9.14 7.00
CA ILE A 242 10.88 -9.87 6.24
C ILE A 242 11.55 -10.31 4.94
N SER A 243 11.92 -11.58 4.85
CA SER A 243 12.77 -12.00 3.74
C SER A 243 12.47 -13.39 3.19
N ARG A 244 12.58 -13.53 1.87
CA ARG A 244 12.41 -14.79 1.16
C ARG A 244 11.06 -15.48 1.43
N ASN A 245 10.02 -14.67 1.55
CA ASN A 245 8.66 -15.17 1.69
C ASN A 245 7.95 -15.13 0.33
N HIS A 246 7.05 -16.09 0.12
CA HIS A 246 6.07 -16.06 -0.95
C HIS A 246 4.76 -15.53 -0.36
N ILE A 247 4.32 -14.36 -0.79
CA ILE A 247 3.15 -13.66 -0.24
C ILE A 247 2.17 -13.39 -1.38
N HIS A 248 0.98 -13.99 -1.32
CA HIS A 248 0.01 -13.84 -2.40
C HIS A 248 -1.44 -14.04 -1.94
N HIS A 249 -2.41 -13.63 -2.77
CA HIS A 249 -3.84 -13.68 -2.46
C HIS A 249 -4.15 -12.98 -1.12
N ILE A 250 -3.75 -11.71 -1.04
CA ILE A 250 -3.87 -10.88 0.16
C ILE A 250 -4.98 -9.85 0.00
N GLY A 251 -5.71 -9.62 1.09
CA GLY A 251 -6.81 -8.65 1.11
C GLY A 251 -8.07 -9.19 0.44
N GLU A 252 -8.36 -10.48 0.54
CA GLU A 252 -9.53 -11.09 -0.12
C GLU A 252 -10.86 -10.58 0.44
N ILE A 253 -10.89 -10.18 1.72
CA ILE A 253 -12.05 -9.52 2.35
C ILE A 253 -11.82 -8.01 2.45
N LEU A 254 -10.69 -7.61 2.99
CA LEU A 254 -10.30 -6.21 3.20
C LEU A 254 -9.42 -5.75 2.04
N TRP A 255 -10.01 -5.43 0.91
CA TRP A 255 -9.29 -5.21 -0.37
C TRP A 255 -8.13 -4.23 -0.28
N HIS A 256 -8.14 -3.30 0.67
CA HIS A 256 -7.06 -2.33 0.85
C HIS A 256 -5.95 -2.77 1.82
N ALA A 257 -5.99 -4.02 2.26
CA ALA A 257 -4.89 -4.62 3.02
C ALA A 257 -3.66 -4.83 2.14
N ALA A 258 -2.48 -4.48 2.66
CA ALA A 258 -1.22 -4.66 1.96
C ALA A 258 -0.59 -6.03 2.26
N ALA A 259 0.23 -6.54 1.33
CA ALA A 259 1.00 -7.75 1.61
C ALA A 259 2.00 -7.53 2.75
N VAL A 260 2.68 -6.38 2.77
CA VAL A 260 3.52 -5.93 3.89
C VAL A 260 3.18 -4.49 4.23
N SER A 261 2.70 -4.26 5.44
CA SER A 261 2.35 -2.94 5.96
C SER A 261 3.31 -2.51 7.06
N VAL A 262 3.92 -1.34 6.91
CA VAL A 262 4.85 -0.75 7.88
C VAL A 262 4.31 0.60 8.35
N TRP A 263 3.99 0.70 9.63
CA TRP A 263 3.55 1.92 10.30
C TRP A 263 4.45 2.24 11.48
N GLN A 264 5.08 3.42 11.46
CA GLN A 264 5.94 3.89 12.56
C GLN A 264 6.95 2.81 13.03
N SER A 265 7.58 2.16 12.06
CA SER A 265 8.60 1.13 12.26
C SER A 265 9.77 1.39 11.33
N GLY A 266 10.99 1.42 11.86
CA GLY A 266 12.17 1.89 11.15
C GLY A 266 13.32 0.89 11.09
N GLY A 267 14.26 1.13 10.15
CA GLY A 267 15.45 0.30 9.99
C GLY A 267 15.16 -1.15 9.59
N ASN A 268 13.95 -1.45 9.13
CA ASN A 268 13.55 -2.79 8.74
C ASN A 268 14.14 -3.16 7.36
N ARG A 269 14.29 -4.46 7.13
CA ARG A 269 14.69 -5.02 5.86
C ARG A 269 13.58 -5.90 5.27
N ILE A 270 13.04 -5.49 4.12
CA ILE A 270 12.02 -6.23 3.37
C ILE A 270 12.68 -6.67 2.06
N ALA A 271 13.06 -7.94 1.94
CA ALA A 271 13.97 -8.35 0.89
C ALA A 271 13.73 -9.75 0.34
N HIS A 272 13.98 -9.89 -0.96
CA HIS A 272 13.89 -11.18 -1.66
C HIS A 272 12.52 -11.88 -1.53
N ASN A 273 11.45 -11.15 -1.31
CA ASN A 273 10.11 -11.72 -1.32
C ASN A 273 9.58 -11.79 -2.75
N LEU A 274 8.74 -12.78 -3.02
CA LEU A 274 7.86 -12.84 -4.18
C LEU A 274 6.47 -12.44 -3.71
N ILE A 275 5.91 -11.36 -4.28
CA ILE A 275 4.61 -10.81 -3.87
C ILE A 275 3.73 -10.66 -5.11
N HIS A 276 2.57 -11.31 -5.12
CA HIS A 276 1.64 -11.20 -6.23
C HIS A 276 0.18 -11.47 -5.80
N ASP A 277 -0.76 -11.27 -6.72
CA ASP A 277 -2.19 -11.45 -6.46
C ASP A 277 -2.65 -10.70 -5.20
N VAL A 278 -2.41 -9.39 -5.19
CA VAL A 278 -2.80 -8.49 -4.09
C VAL A 278 -3.85 -7.51 -4.58
N ASN A 279 -4.95 -7.39 -3.84
CA ASN A 279 -6.06 -6.54 -4.23
C ASN A 279 -5.75 -5.03 -4.18
N TYR A 280 -4.70 -4.64 -3.47
CA TYR A 280 -4.19 -3.28 -3.35
C TYR A 280 -2.65 -3.24 -3.37
N THR A 281 -2.03 -2.47 -2.51
CA THR A 281 -0.59 -2.24 -2.44
C THR A 281 0.17 -3.48 -1.95
N ALA A 282 1.30 -3.80 -2.59
CA ALA A 282 2.14 -4.90 -2.12
C ALA A 282 2.93 -4.51 -0.85
N ILE A 283 3.73 -3.45 -0.90
CA ILE A 283 4.52 -2.99 0.23
C ILE A 283 4.21 -1.53 0.52
N THR A 284 3.79 -1.22 1.73
CA THR A 284 3.60 0.16 2.18
C THR A 284 4.46 0.50 3.38
N VAL A 285 5.08 1.69 3.35
CA VAL A 285 5.69 2.34 4.51
C VAL A 285 4.98 3.67 4.70
N SER A 286 4.11 3.76 5.69
CA SER A 286 3.24 4.90 5.90
C SER A 286 3.50 5.60 7.22
N GLY A 287 3.49 6.91 7.17
CA GLY A 287 3.46 7.82 8.31
C GLY A 287 2.44 8.93 8.10
N ARG A 288 1.55 8.74 7.11
CA ARG A 288 0.50 9.67 6.75
C ARG A 288 -0.46 9.91 7.91
N ILE A 289 -0.40 11.08 8.49
CA ILE A 289 -1.23 11.49 9.61
C ILE A 289 -1.68 12.93 9.47
N SER A 290 -2.84 13.21 10.02
CA SER A 290 -3.28 14.57 10.25
C SER A 290 -2.75 15.06 11.60
N TRP A 291 -1.88 16.05 11.59
CA TRP A 291 -1.27 16.65 12.77
C TRP A 291 -2.24 17.62 13.45
N THR A 292 -3.41 17.14 13.85
CA THR A 292 -4.42 17.94 14.54
C THR A 292 -4.86 17.26 15.84
N LYS A 293 -4.91 17.98 16.96
CA LYS A 293 -5.39 17.42 18.24
C LYS A 293 -6.88 17.07 18.24
N GLU A 294 -7.66 17.66 17.37
CA GLU A 294 -9.12 17.59 17.38
C GLU A 294 -9.69 16.61 16.37
N GLY A 295 -8.84 15.81 15.78
CA GLY A 295 -9.15 14.55 15.16
C GLY A 295 -10.14 14.52 14.01
N ARG A 296 -9.74 15.06 12.88
CA ARG A 296 -10.37 14.71 11.60
C ARG A 296 -9.30 14.13 10.68
N GLY A 297 -9.30 12.83 10.53
CA GLY A 297 -8.36 12.16 9.63
C GLY A 297 -7.74 10.92 10.27
N ASP A 298 -6.97 10.24 9.48
CA ASP A 298 -6.40 8.96 9.82
C ASP A 298 -5.20 9.14 10.73
N GLY A 299 -5.03 8.24 11.65
CA GLY A 299 -3.84 8.15 12.48
C GLY A 299 -3.62 9.24 13.53
N TRP A 300 -4.38 10.34 13.53
CA TRP A 300 -4.19 11.41 14.53
C TRP A 300 -4.26 10.91 16.00
N ARG A 301 -5.06 9.87 16.24
CA ARG A 301 -5.20 9.24 17.57
C ARG A 301 -3.94 8.49 17.99
N THR A 302 -3.07 8.16 17.06
CA THR A 302 -1.81 7.47 17.35
C THR A 302 -0.69 8.44 17.71
N ILE A 303 -0.86 9.75 17.48
CA ILE A 303 0.16 10.75 17.82
C ILE A 303 0.30 10.84 19.33
N ARG A 304 1.51 10.69 19.80
CA ARG A 304 1.89 10.79 21.22
C ARG A 304 2.11 12.27 21.60
N TRP A 305 1.02 13.02 21.62
CA TRP A 305 1.05 14.48 21.78
C TRP A 305 1.84 14.97 22.98
N LYS A 306 1.77 14.26 24.12
CA LYS A 306 2.55 14.60 25.33
C LYS A 306 4.05 14.59 25.06
N GLU A 307 4.55 13.60 24.31
CA GLU A 307 5.95 13.50 23.93
C GLU A 307 6.34 14.60 22.92
N VAL A 308 5.49 14.83 21.93
CA VAL A 308 5.69 15.87 20.90
C VAL A 308 5.77 17.26 21.57
N GLU A 309 4.89 17.58 22.50
CA GLU A 309 4.87 18.85 23.24
C GLU A 309 6.11 19.03 24.11
N GLN A 310 6.54 17.99 24.81
CA GLN A 310 7.73 18.03 25.68
C GLN A 310 9.04 18.31 24.93
N THR A 311 9.10 18.00 23.65
CA THR A 311 10.27 18.20 22.78
C THR A 311 10.20 19.47 21.93
N GLY A 312 9.33 20.42 22.28
CA GLY A 312 9.19 21.69 21.54
C GLY A 312 8.34 21.60 20.29
N GLY A 313 7.58 20.52 20.13
CA GLY A 313 6.71 20.28 18.98
C GLY A 313 5.46 21.17 18.90
N GLU A 314 5.36 22.25 19.68
CA GLU A 314 4.27 23.23 19.56
C GLU A 314 4.16 23.84 18.15
N ALA A 315 5.28 23.94 17.43
CA ALA A 315 5.30 24.38 16.04
C ALA A 315 4.59 23.40 15.07
N LEU A 316 4.37 22.16 15.50
CA LEU A 316 3.62 21.15 14.76
C LEU A 316 2.11 21.28 14.95
N LEU A 317 1.67 22.06 15.94
CA LEU A 317 0.24 22.26 16.17
C LEU A 317 -0.36 23.03 15.00
N PRO A 318 -1.37 22.48 14.36
CA PRO A 318 -1.89 23.09 13.14
C PRO A 318 -2.60 24.39 13.43
N LYS A 319 -2.32 25.36 12.57
CA LYS A 319 -3.20 26.50 12.36
C LYS A 319 -4.10 26.17 11.17
N PRO A 320 -5.34 26.70 11.10
CA PRO A 320 -6.22 26.47 9.96
C PRO A 320 -5.48 26.74 8.63
N GLY A 321 -5.46 25.78 7.73
CA GLY A 321 -4.76 25.86 6.43
C GLY A 321 -3.23 25.66 6.47
N TYR A 322 -2.66 25.34 7.62
CA TYR A 322 -1.22 25.10 7.78
C TYR A 322 -0.89 23.61 7.75
N ARG A 323 0.02 23.22 6.89
CA ARG A 323 0.68 21.91 6.91
C ARG A 323 2.07 22.10 7.53
N PRO A 324 2.40 21.41 8.63
CA PRO A 324 3.75 21.53 9.21
C PRO A 324 4.83 21.20 8.20
N ASP A 325 5.93 21.95 8.20
CA ASP A 325 7.11 21.62 7.42
C ASP A 325 7.53 20.19 7.71
N TRP A 326 7.89 19.44 6.69
CA TRP A 326 8.31 18.04 6.82
C TRP A 326 9.52 17.88 7.77
N LYS A 327 10.43 18.86 7.82
CA LYS A 327 11.59 18.86 8.73
C LYS A 327 11.18 18.90 10.21
N LEU A 328 10.06 19.55 10.52
CA LEU A 328 9.52 19.59 11.87
C LEU A 328 8.85 18.26 12.27
N ARG A 329 8.28 17.55 11.28
CA ARG A 329 7.60 16.26 11.49
C ARG A 329 8.59 15.09 11.56
N ALA A 330 9.64 15.12 10.76
CA ALA A 330 10.58 14.03 10.57
C ALA A 330 11.14 13.41 11.86
N PRO A 331 11.48 14.18 12.91
CA PRO A 331 11.97 13.61 14.17
C PRO A 331 11.00 12.67 14.87
N PHE A 332 9.71 12.86 14.67
CA PHE A 332 8.64 12.08 15.31
C PHE A 332 8.13 10.91 14.47
N LEU A 333 8.64 10.76 13.24
CA LEU A 333 8.21 9.73 12.32
C LEU A 333 9.24 8.58 12.31
N HIS A 334 8.81 7.40 12.72
CA HIS A 334 9.70 6.25 12.92
C HIS A 334 9.78 5.31 11.70
N GLY A 335 8.90 5.46 10.71
CA GLY A 335 8.95 4.74 9.44
C GLY A 335 10.13 5.22 8.56
N ARG A 336 11.35 5.20 9.09
CA ARG A 336 12.57 5.75 8.49
C ARG A 336 13.67 4.70 8.36
N ASN A 337 14.60 4.93 7.43
CA ASN A 337 15.74 4.06 7.18
C ASN A 337 15.37 2.61 6.85
N ASN A 338 14.17 2.36 6.33
CA ASN A 338 13.78 1.04 5.88
C ASN A 338 14.45 0.70 4.55
N LEU A 339 14.80 -0.56 4.36
CA LEU A 339 15.39 -1.10 3.16
C LEU A 339 14.42 -2.08 2.49
N VAL A 340 13.85 -1.65 1.37
CA VAL A 340 13.00 -2.49 0.50
C VAL A 340 13.84 -2.89 -0.71
N GLU A 341 14.32 -4.13 -0.74
CA GLU A 341 15.27 -4.52 -1.77
C GLU A 341 15.02 -5.91 -2.36
N ARG A 342 15.29 -6.04 -3.67
CA ARG A 342 15.31 -7.33 -4.38
C ARG A 342 14.02 -8.13 -4.23
N ASN A 343 12.89 -7.47 -4.05
CA ASN A 343 11.59 -8.11 -4.11
C ASN A 343 11.12 -8.19 -5.57
N GLU A 344 10.46 -9.28 -5.91
CA GLU A 344 9.70 -9.44 -7.16
C GLU A 344 8.23 -9.21 -6.84
N ILE A 345 7.61 -8.25 -7.55
CA ILE A 345 6.24 -7.81 -7.27
C ILE A 345 5.48 -7.74 -8.60
N HIS A 346 4.38 -8.47 -8.71
CA HIS A 346 3.55 -8.46 -9.90
C HIS A 346 2.08 -8.76 -9.59
N ASP A 347 1.19 -8.54 -10.55
CA ASP A 347 -0.24 -8.82 -10.41
C ASP A 347 -0.85 -8.21 -9.13
N VAL A 348 -0.47 -6.98 -8.82
CA VAL A 348 -0.99 -6.22 -7.67
C VAL A 348 -1.95 -5.12 -8.12
N MET A 349 -2.66 -4.50 -7.19
CA MET A 349 -3.69 -3.48 -7.47
C MET A 349 -4.88 -4.03 -8.27
N GLN A 350 -5.29 -5.26 -7.98
CA GLN A 350 -6.30 -5.98 -8.77
C GLN A 350 -7.72 -5.43 -8.59
N LYS A 351 -8.05 -4.86 -7.43
CA LYS A 351 -9.41 -4.40 -7.09
C LYS A 351 -9.52 -2.91 -6.81
N LEU A 352 -8.54 -2.35 -6.16
CA LEU A 352 -8.51 -0.94 -5.81
C LEU A 352 -7.48 -0.18 -6.65
N TRP A 353 -7.54 1.16 -6.60
CA TRP A 353 -6.64 2.07 -7.29
C TRP A 353 -6.23 3.23 -6.37
N ASP A 354 -5.34 4.11 -6.81
CA ASP A 354 -4.65 5.11 -5.98
C ASP A 354 -3.80 4.47 -4.87
N GLY A 355 -3.15 3.38 -5.23
CA GLY A 355 -2.11 2.68 -4.50
C GLY A 355 -1.03 2.25 -5.48
N ASP A 356 -0.05 1.50 -5.04
CA ASP A 356 1.16 1.23 -5.81
C ASP A 356 1.73 -0.14 -5.48
N ALA A 357 2.64 -0.63 -6.30
CA ALA A 357 3.36 -1.84 -5.92
C ALA A 357 4.23 -1.57 -4.66
N ILE A 358 4.96 -0.46 -4.63
CA ILE A 358 5.70 0.00 -3.44
C ILE A 358 5.32 1.44 -3.14
N TYR A 359 4.77 1.67 -1.96
CA TYR A 359 4.20 2.95 -1.55
C TYR A 359 4.89 3.48 -0.28
N ILE A 360 5.56 4.62 -0.38
CA ILE A 360 6.21 5.31 0.73
C ILE A 360 5.49 6.64 0.93
N SER A 361 4.80 6.81 2.05
CA SER A 361 3.87 7.93 2.21
C SER A 361 4.03 8.68 3.52
N GLY A 362 4.43 9.94 3.42
CA GLY A 362 4.46 10.92 4.54
C GLY A 362 5.18 10.44 5.79
N THR A 363 6.15 9.56 5.65
CA THR A 363 6.92 8.95 6.74
C THR A 363 8.30 9.60 6.90
N GLY A 364 9.14 9.09 7.80
CA GLY A 364 10.50 9.60 8.02
C GLY A 364 11.43 9.39 6.81
N GLY A 365 12.53 10.10 6.78
CA GLY A 365 13.53 10.04 5.71
C GLY A 365 14.45 8.82 5.76
N GLY A 366 15.35 8.72 4.78
CA GLY A 366 16.38 7.68 4.69
C GLY A 366 15.87 6.31 4.23
N ASN A 367 14.61 6.19 3.83
CA ASN A 367 14.09 4.97 3.24
C ASN A 367 14.75 4.69 1.89
N ARG A 368 15.07 3.43 1.62
CA ARG A 368 15.73 3.02 0.39
C ARG A 368 14.96 1.90 -0.28
N VAL A 369 14.56 2.14 -1.53
CA VAL A 369 13.87 1.18 -2.41
C VAL A 369 14.83 0.84 -3.54
N ARG A 370 15.39 -0.37 -3.54
CA ARG A 370 16.44 -0.71 -4.51
C ARG A 370 16.38 -2.13 -5.05
N GLU A 371 16.84 -2.26 -6.29
CA GLU A 371 17.00 -3.56 -6.95
C GLU A 371 15.72 -4.42 -6.93
N ASN A 372 14.52 -3.80 -6.84
CA ASN A 372 13.27 -4.53 -6.95
C ASN A 372 12.88 -4.70 -8.42
N PHE A 373 12.15 -5.76 -8.70
CA PHE A 373 11.49 -6.01 -9.97
C PHE A 373 9.98 -5.86 -9.79
N VAL A 374 9.42 -4.80 -10.33
CA VAL A 374 7.99 -4.51 -10.31
C VAL A 374 7.46 -4.67 -11.73
N HIS A 375 6.50 -5.54 -11.95
CA HIS A 375 5.99 -5.76 -13.29
C HIS A 375 4.52 -6.18 -13.31
N ASP A 376 3.86 -5.98 -14.44
CA ASP A 376 2.49 -6.43 -14.68
C ASP A 376 1.50 -6.01 -13.57
N CYS A 377 1.57 -4.77 -13.10
CA CYS A 377 0.57 -4.21 -12.19
C CYS A 377 -0.73 -3.93 -12.97
N LEU A 378 -1.86 -4.42 -12.48
CA LEU A 378 -3.07 -4.62 -13.28
C LEU A 378 -4.14 -3.54 -13.13
N SER A 379 -3.99 -2.54 -12.28
CA SER A 379 -5.04 -1.53 -12.09
C SER A 379 -5.36 -0.79 -13.39
N GLU A 380 -6.62 -0.63 -13.67
CA GLU A 380 -7.11 0.18 -14.78
C GLU A 380 -7.02 1.70 -14.55
N ASN A 381 -6.65 2.13 -13.34
CA ASN A 381 -6.60 3.52 -12.93
C ASN A 381 -5.26 3.87 -12.27
N MET A 382 -5.23 4.80 -11.33
CA MET A 382 -3.99 5.17 -10.64
C MET A 382 -3.32 3.97 -9.99
N CYS A 383 -2.19 3.60 -10.54
CA CYS A 383 -1.29 2.59 -10.04
C CYS A 383 0.10 2.95 -10.52
N GLU A 384 0.93 3.38 -9.63
CA GLU A 384 2.33 3.61 -9.92
C GLU A 384 3.14 2.37 -9.52
N GLY A 385 4.27 2.15 -10.16
CA GLY A 385 5.15 1.05 -9.76
C GLY A 385 5.77 1.32 -8.39
N ILE A 386 6.38 2.49 -8.22
CA ILE A 386 6.97 2.95 -6.96
C ILE A 386 6.56 4.41 -6.74
N ARG A 387 6.01 4.71 -5.58
CA ARG A 387 5.53 6.07 -5.28
C ARG A 387 5.99 6.60 -3.94
N CYS A 388 6.45 7.85 -3.93
CA CYS A 388 6.56 8.68 -2.74
C CYS A 388 5.39 9.64 -2.72
N ASP A 389 4.51 9.55 -1.72
CA ASP A 389 3.29 10.36 -1.61
C ASP A 389 3.23 11.18 -0.31
N ASP A 390 2.21 12.02 -0.19
CA ASP A 390 1.92 12.82 1.01
C ASP A 390 3.10 13.62 1.56
N ASP A 391 3.85 14.27 0.66
CA ASP A 391 5.00 15.09 1.04
C ASP A 391 6.12 14.23 1.69
N GLN A 392 6.41 13.09 1.04
CA GLN A 392 7.50 12.19 1.40
C GLN A 392 8.84 12.77 0.95
N HIS A 393 9.81 12.79 1.85
CA HIS A 393 11.15 13.31 1.59
C HIS A 393 12.24 12.29 1.89
N GLU A 394 13.41 12.52 1.32
CA GLU A 394 14.65 11.77 1.59
C GLU A 394 14.53 10.27 1.35
N THR A 395 13.73 9.86 0.36
CA THR A 395 13.70 8.47 -0.10
C THR A 395 14.65 8.31 -1.29
N ILE A 396 15.41 7.21 -1.28
CA ILE A 396 16.30 6.82 -2.38
C ILE A 396 15.66 5.66 -3.12
N ILE A 397 15.30 5.90 -4.38
CA ILE A 397 14.74 4.89 -5.30
C ILE A 397 15.81 4.61 -6.34
N GLU A 398 16.45 3.44 -6.26
CA GLU A 398 17.62 3.16 -7.09
C GLU A 398 17.66 1.73 -7.64
N ARG A 399 18.09 1.59 -8.88
CA ARG A 399 18.37 0.29 -9.52
C ARG A 399 17.16 -0.64 -9.55
N ASN A 400 15.95 -0.10 -9.55
CA ASN A 400 14.75 -0.89 -9.73
C ASN A 400 14.45 -1.06 -11.23
N VAL A 401 13.76 -2.14 -11.55
CA VAL A 401 13.17 -2.34 -12.86
C VAL A 401 11.65 -2.29 -12.70
N VAL A 402 11.00 -1.37 -13.41
CA VAL A 402 9.54 -1.29 -13.50
C VAL A 402 9.13 -1.59 -14.93
N LEU A 403 8.39 -2.67 -15.11
CA LEU A 403 8.05 -3.20 -16.42
C LEU A 403 6.55 -3.38 -16.57
N ARG A 404 5.98 -2.94 -17.68
CA ARG A 404 4.54 -3.10 -18.01
C ARG A 404 3.61 -2.71 -16.86
N ASN A 405 3.85 -1.54 -16.27
CA ASN A 405 3.00 -1.02 -15.22
C ASN A 405 1.66 -0.54 -15.81
N GLY A 406 0.55 -0.99 -15.23
CA GLY A 406 -0.80 -0.64 -15.66
C GLY A 406 -1.24 0.78 -15.29
N GLY A 407 -2.52 1.03 -15.35
CA GLY A 407 -3.12 2.28 -14.92
C GLY A 407 -2.71 3.48 -15.77
N MET A 408 -2.26 4.56 -15.15
CA MET A 408 -1.87 5.79 -15.82
C MET A 408 -0.45 5.75 -16.42
N GLY A 409 0.20 4.61 -16.40
CA GLY A 409 1.52 4.41 -17.01
C GLY A 409 2.67 5.06 -16.26
N VAL A 410 2.52 5.33 -14.97
CA VAL A 410 3.59 5.90 -14.16
C VAL A 410 4.42 4.79 -13.54
N GLY A 411 5.69 4.72 -13.91
CA GLY A 411 6.62 3.77 -13.29
C GLY A 411 7.05 4.24 -11.90
N ILE A 412 7.48 5.51 -11.78
CA ILE A 412 7.92 6.11 -10.52
C ILE A 412 7.26 7.48 -10.34
N ALA A 413 6.63 7.70 -9.21
CA ALA A 413 6.06 9.01 -8.84
C ALA A 413 6.69 9.54 -7.56
N ILE A 414 6.99 10.83 -7.51
CA ILE A 414 7.49 11.48 -6.31
C ILE A 414 6.73 12.77 -5.98
N LYS A 415 6.40 12.91 -4.71
CA LYS A 415 5.94 14.14 -4.07
C LYS A 415 6.89 14.46 -2.94
N GLY A 416 7.61 15.56 -3.05
CA GLY A 416 8.68 15.93 -2.14
C GLY A 416 10.07 15.67 -2.69
N ILE A 417 11.11 15.98 -1.90
CA ILE A 417 12.52 15.92 -2.30
C ILE A 417 13.04 14.50 -2.14
N ASN A 418 13.23 13.81 -3.26
CA ASN A 418 13.64 12.41 -3.29
C ASN A 418 14.73 12.16 -4.35
N HIS A 419 15.37 10.99 -4.30
CA HIS A 419 16.39 10.59 -5.27
C HIS A 419 15.86 9.41 -6.11
N VAL A 420 15.89 9.57 -7.43
CA VAL A 420 15.48 8.55 -8.41
C VAL A 420 16.66 8.30 -9.33
N THR A 421 17.43 7.24 -9.07
CA THR A 421 18.70 7.03 -9.76
C THR A 421 18.86 5.61 -10.27
N ASN A 422 19.36 5.50 -11.49
CA ASN A 422 19.69 4.21 -12.11
C ASN A 422 18.50 3.22 -12.17
N ASN A 423 17.25 3.71 -12.31
CA ASN A 423 16.10 2.86 -12.49
C ASN A 423 15.80 2.64 -13.97
N PHE A 424 15.24 1.47 -14.29
CA PHE A 424 14.79 1.13 -15.63
C PHE A 424 13.28 1.05 -15.66
N ILE A 425 12.65 1.97 -16.39
CA ILE A 425 11.21 2.03 -16.58
C ILE A 425 10.94 1.67 -18.03
N VAL A 426 10.34 0.49 -18.22
CA VAL A 426 10.16 -0.10 -19.54
C VAL A 426 8.69 -0.36 -19.77
N ASP A 427 8.17 0.17 -20.87
CA ASP A 427 6.82 -0.10 -21.35
C ASP A 427 5.74 0.07 -20.27
N SER A 428 5.69 1.24 -19.66
CA SER A 428 4.56 1.61 -18.81
C SER A 428 3.34 1.81 -19.68
N THR A 429 2.36 0.92 -19.54
CA THR A 429 1.17 0.90 -20.40
C THR A 429 0.20 2.01 -20.02
N PRO A 430 -0.15 2.92 -20.93
CA PRO A 430 -1.12 3.97 -20.62
C PRO A 430 -2.54 3.45 -20.76
N PHE A 431 -3.36 3.64 -19.76
CA PHE A 431 -4.78 3.31 -19.88
C PHE A 431 -5.63 4.52 -20.30
N PHE A 432 -5.50 5.69 -19.71
CA PHE A 432 -6.44 6.79 -19.98
C PHE A 432 -5.87 8.19 -20.15
N GLN A 433 -4.93 8.63 -19.40
CA GLN A 433 -4.32 9.96 -19.57
C GLN A 433 -2.88 9.88 -19.12
N HIS A 434 -1.99 10.07 -20.11
CA HIS A 434 -0.60 10.04 -19.85
C HIS A 434 -0.20 11.02 -18.80
N ARG A 435 0.16 10.49 -17.63
CA ARG A 435 1.02 11.27 -16.77
C ARG A 435 2.43 11.20 -17.30
N GLY A 436 3.20 10.35 -17.27
CA GLY A 436 4.58 10.18 -17.70
C GLY A 436 5.19 9.02 -16.97
N MET A 437 6.24 8.47 -17.53
CA MET A 437 6.92 7.32 -16.95
C MET A 437 7.53 7.66 -15.58
N ILE A 438 8.00 8.91 -15.39
CA ILE A 438 8.30 9.49 -14.08
C ILE A 438 7.36 10.67 -13.85
N SER A 439 6.74 10.74 -12.68
CA SER A 439 5.84 11.82 -12.27
C SER A 439 6.43 12.62 -11.13
N LEU A 440 6.49 13.94 -11.32
CA LEU A 440 6.82 14.92 -10.29
C LEU A 440 5.54 15.63 -9.91
N GLU A 441 4.97 15.27 -8.77
CA GLU A 441 3.65 15.75 -8.37
C GLU A 441 3.74 16.53 -7.07
N ALA A 442 3.18 17.73 -7.09
CA ALA A 442 3.06 18.62 -5.93
C ALA A 442 4.31 18.71 -5.05
N VAL A 443 4.59 19.84 -4.72
CA VAL A 443 5.54 20.50 -3.84
C VAL A 443 6.37 19.76 -2.80
N PRO A 444 7.44 20.34 -2.42
CA PRO A 444 8.51 20.90 -3.22
C PRO A 444 9.37 19.76 -3.76
N VAL A 445 9.72 19.81 -5.01
CA VAL A 445 10.65 18.84 -5.63
C VAL A 445 12.06 19.43 -5.76
N GLU A 446 12.24 20.68 -5.37
CA GLU A 446 13.50 21.42 -5.48
C GLU A 446 14.65 20.69 -4.81
N GLY A 447 15.67 20.35 -5.60
CA GLY A 447 16.82 19.59 -5.16
C GLY A 447 16.68 18.06 -5.27
N SER A 448 15.55 17.54 -5.73
CA SER A 448 15.43 16.12 -6.07
C SER A 448 16.47 15.73 -7.11
N ILE A 449 17.06 14.52 -6.95
CA ILE A 449 18.05 13.98 -7.89
C ILE A 449 17.37 12.95 -8.78
N ILE A 450 17.43 13.17 -10.11
CA ILE A 450 16.83 12.28 -11.10
C ILE A 450 17.87 11.99 -12.17
N GLN A 451 18.69 10.96 -11.97
CA GLN A 451 19.87 10.74 -12.79
C GLN A 451 20.04 9.28 -13.17
N GLN A 452 20.66 9.06 -14.33
CA GLN A 452 21.08 7.74 -14.78
C GLN A 452 19.90 6.74 -14.92
N ASN A 453 18.69 7.23 -15.16
CA ASN A 453 17.53 6.36 -15.39
C ASN A 453 17.44 6.02 -16.88
N ILE A 454 16.85 4.85 -17.17
CA ILE A 454 16.51 4.42 -18.53
C ILE A 454 14.98 4.39 -18.65
N LEU A 455 14.46 5.15 -19.61
CA LEU A 455 13.03 5.16 -19.93
C LEU A 455 12.85 4.61 -21.35
N VAL A 456 12.17 3.47 -21.43
CA VAL A 456 11.91 2.79 -22.73
C VAL A 456 10.41 2.68 -22.96
N ALA A 457 9.94 3.33 -24.01
CA ALA A 457 8.56 3.23 -24.47
C ALA A 457 8.46 2.37 -25.73
N THR A 458 7.44 1.51 -25.78
CA THR A 458 7.15 0.68 -26.97
C THR A 458 5.88 1.13 -27.68
N LYS A 459 5.15 2.10 -27.12
CA LYS A 459 3.88 2.60 -27.64
C LYS A 459 3.93 4.09 -27.89
N PRO A 460 3.21 4.58 -28.90
CA PRO A 460 3.08 6.01 -29.14
C PRO A 460 2.28 6.67 -28.01
N GLY A 461 2.57 7.96 -27.75
CA GLY A 461 1.83 8.78 -26.79
C GLY A 461 2.31 8.68 -25.35
N LEU A 462 3.22 7.82 -25.00
CA LEU A 462 3.90 7.81 -23.70
C LEU A 462 4.72 9.11 -23.54
N ARG A 463 4.73 9.68 -22.35
CA ARG A 463 5.57 10.84 -22.02
C ARG A 463 6.70 10.40 -21.10
N PRO A 464 7.91 10.92 -21.28
CA PRO A 464 9.00 10.67 -20.33
C PRO A 464 8.64 11.15 -18.92
N PHE A 465 8.13 12.38 -18.80
CA PHE A 465 7.82 13.02 -17.54
C PHE A 465 6.43 13.64 -17.51
N TYR A 466 5.86 13.67 -16.31
CA TYR A 466 4.67 14.42 -15.98
C TYR A 466 4.95 15.36 -14.81
N LEU A 467 4.66 16.63 -15.00
CA LEU A 467 4.88 17.69 -14.03
C LEU A 467 3.54 18.25 -13.63
N LYS A 468 3.12 18.08 -12.40
CA LYS A 468 1.85 18.61 -11.93
C LYS A 468 1.86 18.95 -10.45
N ASN A 469 1.39 20.14 -10.15
CA ASN A 469 1.05 20.55 -8.80
C ASN A 469 -0.43 20.26 -8.53
N LEU A 470 -0.74 19.32 -7.66
CA LEU A 470 -2.10 18.97 -7.28
C LEU A 470 -2.76 20.01 -6.37
N THR A 471 -1.99 20.91 -5.77
CA THR A 471 -2.46 21.89 -4.79
C THR A 471 -2.65 23.29 -5.40
N GLY A 472 -2.33 23.46 -6.67
CA GLY A 472 -2.45 24.72 -7.41
C GLY A 472 -1.16 25.10 -8.18
N PRO A 473 -1.23 26.11 -9.05
CA PRO A 473 -0.08 26.59 -9.82
C PRO A 473 0.98 27.22 -8.90
N PRO A 474 2.27 27.26 -9.29
CA PRO A 474 2.76 26.71 -10.57
C PRO A 474 3.03 25.20 -10.51
N ASP A 475 3.00 24.55 -11.68
CA ASP A 475 3.52 23.19 -11.82
C ASP A 475 5.02 23.17 -11.51
N PRO A 476 5.57 22.06 -10.95
CA PRO A 476 7.00 21.90 -10.74
C PRO A 476 7.76 22.05 -12.07
N ARG A 477 8.89 22.71 -12.05
CA ARG A 477 9.74 22.87 -13.23
C ARG A 477 10.88 21.88 -13.19
N LEU A 478 11.33 21.43 -14.35
CA LEU A 478 12.48 20.53 -14.45
C LEU A 478 13.72 21.12 -13.81
N GLY A 479 13.96 22.44 -14.03
CA GLY A 479 15.10 23.17 -13.47
C GLY A 479 15.14 23.27 -11.94
N GLU A 480 14.07 22.88 -11.25
CA GLU A 480 14.06 22.77 -9.79
C GLU A 480 14.76 21.48 -9.30
N THR A 481 15.01 20.53 -10.20
CA THR A 481 15.65 19.25 -9.91
C THR A 481 17.12 19.23 -10.33
N LYS A 482 17.84 18.19 -9.90
CA LYS A 482 19.16 17.82 -10.41
C LYS A 482 19.01 16.64 -11.38
N MET A 483 18.52 16.94 -12.58
CA MET A 483 18.18 15.94 -13.59
C MET A 483 19.25 15.91 -14.69
N ASP A 484 19.92 14.76 -14.87
CA ASP A 484 20.92 14.57 -15.92
C ASP A 484 21.31 13.10 -16.12
N PHE A 485 22.06 12.80 -17.18
CA PHE A 485 22.58 11.47 -17.52
C PHE A 485 21.50 10.39 -17.73
N ASN A 486 20.25 10.77 -18.04
CA ASN A 486 19.18 9.84 -18.33
C ASN A 486 19.22 9.37 -19.78
N LEU A 487 18.79 8.15 -20.04
CA LEU A 487 18.70 7.57 -21.39
C LEU A 487 17.24 7.34 -21.76
N TYR A 488 16.85 7.87 -22.91
CA TYR A 488 15.50 7.81 -23.44
C TYR A 488 15.44 7.00 -24.72
N TRP A 489 14.47 6.11 -24.84
CA TRP A 489 14.27 5.33 -26.04
C TRP A 489 12.79 5.06 -26.28
N ASN A 490 12.35 5.18 -27.55
CA ASN A 490 11.05 4.71 -27.98
C ASN A 490 11.20 3.90 -29.25
N THR A 491 10.69 2.68 -29.26
CA THR A 491 10.84 1.75 -30.38
C THR A 491 10.11 2.20 -31.64
N THR A 492 9.11 3.08 -31.53
CA THR A 492 8.25 3.56 -32.62
C THR A 492 8.49 5.01 -33.00
N ASP A 493 9.10 5.80 -32.11
CA ASP A 493 9.37 7.23 -32.34
C ASP A 493 10.78 7.62 -31.87
N PRO A 494 11.76 7.69 -32.79
CA PRO A 494 13.13 8.09 -32.44
C PRO A 494 13.25 9.49 -31.85
N LYS A 495 12.26 10.37 -32.04
CA LYS A 495 12.23 11.74 -31.55
C LYS A 495 11.40 11.92 -30.27
N TRP A 496 10.95 10.83 -29.71
CA TRP A 496 10.02 10.80 -28.59
C TRP A 496 10.37 11.73 -27.44
N ALA A 497 11.64 11.83 -27.07
CA ALA A 497 12.08 12.67 -25.95
C ALA A 497 12.74 14.00 -26.38
N ASP A 498 12.75 14.34 -27.69
CA ASP A 498 13.41 15.56 -28.16
C ASP A 498 12.84 16.84 -27.50
N ALA A 499 11.51 16.94 -27.41
CA ALA A 499 10.86 18.09 -26.80
C ALA A 499 11.18 18.19 -25.28
N HIS A 500 11.22 17.05 -24.58
CA HIS A 500 11.57 16.99 -23.18
C HIS A 500 13.03 17.43 -22.96
N LEU A 501 13.96 16.87 -23.71
CA LEU A 501 15.39 17.23 -23.63
C LEU A 501 15.62 18.71 -23.98
N ALA A 502 14.95 19.22 -24.99
CA ALA A 502 15.06 20.64 -25.35
C ALA A 502 14.54 21.57 -24.24
N ALA A 503 13.40 21.25 -23.65
CA ALA A 503 12.86 22.01 -22.52
C ALA A 503 13.77 21.92 -21.28
N GLY A 504 14.25 20.75 -20.93
CA GLY A 504 15.15 20.56 -19.80
C GLY A 504 16.47 21.33 -19.95
N ARG A 505 17.05 21.32 -21.15
CA ARG A 505 18.29 22.06 -21.43
C ARG A 505 18.12 23.58 -21.31
N LEU A 506 16.96 24.10 -21.67
CA LEU A 506 16.62 25.52 -21.47
C LEU A 506 16.52 25.87 -19.99
N GLU A 507 16.12 24.94 -19.16
CA GLU A 507 16.04 25.08 -17.70
C GLU A 507 17.34 24.70 -16.96
N GLY A 508 18.41 24.34 -17.66
CA GLY A 508 19.72 24.02 -17.09
C GLY A 508 19.92 22.59 -16.66
N VAL A 509 18.97 21.69 -16.94
CA VAL A 509 19.05 20.25 -16.66
C VAL A 509 19.16 19.43 -17.94
N GLU A 510 19.31 18.09 -17.87
CA GLU A 510 19.40 17.17 -19.02
C GLU A 510 20.54 17.49 -20.01
N GLN A 511 21.62 18.10 -19.55
CA GLN A 511 22.70 18.55 -20.41
C GLN A 511 23.46 17.40 -21.06
N ASN A 512 23.64 16.31 -20.32
CA ASN A 512 24.38 15.12 -20.74
C ASN A 512 23.47 13.93 -21.06
N SER A 513 22.16 14.06 -20.89
CA SER A 513 21.19 13.01 -21.20
C SER A 513 21.04 12.81 -22.70
N GLY A 514 20.66 11.61 -23.11
CA GLY A 514 20.65 11.23 -24.50
C GLY A 514 19.52 10.31 -24.95
N LEU A 515 19.43 10.17 -26.27
CA LEU A 515 18.53 9.24 -26.95
C LEU A 515 19.31 8.02 -27.42
N GLY A 516 18.71 6.84 -27.34
CA GLY A 516 19.29 5.63 -27.91
C GLY A 516 18.78 4.34 -27.29
N GLU A 517 18.82 3.28 -28.06
CA GLU A 517 18.46 1.95 -27.60
C GLU A 517 19.42 1.51 -26.48
N PRO A 518 18.89 1.08 -25.30
CA PRO A 518 19.71 0.62 -24.19
C PRO A 518 20.54 -0.62 -24.47
N LEU A 519 20.20 -1.38 -25.52
CA LEU A 519 20.83 -2.64 -25.91
C LEU A 519 20.86 -3.64 -24.74
N PHE A 520 19.73 -3.87 -24.10
CA PHE A 520 19.58 -4.94 -23.13
C PHE A 520 19.89 -6.30 -23.76
N ARG A 521 20.41 -7.26 -22.99
CA ARG A 521 20.76 -8.59 -23.47
C ARG A 521 19.53 -9.41 -23.84
N ASP A 522 18.60 -9.55 -22.90
CA ASP A 522 17.36 -10.32 -23.10
C ASP A 522 16.30 -9.82 -22.07
N PRO A 523 15.69 -8.64 -22.32
CA PRO A 523 14.74 -8.05 -21.37
C PRO A 523 13.46 -8.87 -21.21
N GLU A 524 13.08 -9.68 -22.22
CA GLU A 524 11.92 -10.57 -22.15
C GLU A 524 12.13 -11.70 -21.13
N LYS A 525 13.39 -12.10 -20.91
CA LYS A 525 13.78 -13.06 -19.86
C LYS A 525 14.34 -12.40 -18.60
N GLY A 526 14.11 -11.09 -18.41
CA GLY A 526 14.57 -10.35 -17.23
C GLY A 526 16.07 -10.06 -17.23
N ASP A 527 16.80 -10.23 -18.35
CA ASP A 527 18.23 -9.86 -18.43
C ASP A 527 18.40 -8.43 -18.94
N PHE A 528 18.37 -7.48 -18.01
CA PHE A 528 18.56 -6.04 -18.25
C PHE A 528 20.05 -5.62 -18.24
N ARG A 529 20.98 -6.55 -18.31
CA ARG A 529 22.39 -6.22 -18.51
C ARG A 529 22.60 -5.74 -19.95
N PHE A 530 23.61 -4.91 -20.15
CA PHE A 530 23.87 -4.30 -21.45
C PHE A 530 24.72 -5.17 -22.36
N LYS A 531 24.46 -5.10 -23.67
CA LYS A 531 25.38 -5.54 -24.71
C LYS A 531 26.50 -4.52 -24.88
N ALA A 532 27.61 -4.92 -25.48
CA ALA A 532 28.70 -4.00 -25.82
C ALA A 532 28.19 -2.88 -26.74
N GLY A 533 28.65 -1.65 -26.51
CA GLY A 533 28.25 -0.49 -27.31
C GLY A 533 26.96 0.21 -26.84
N SER A 534 26.31 -0.27 -25.78
CA SER A 534 25.16 0.41 -25.19
C SER A 534 25.47 1.88 -24.84
N PRO A 535 24.62 2.83 -25.24
CA PRO A 535 24.78 4.23 -24.85
C PRO A 535 24.66 4.44 -23.34
N ALA A 536 23.95 3.56 -22.63
CA ALA A 536 23.82 3.59 -21.17
C ALA A 536 25.20 3.58 -20.46
N LEU A 537 26.16 2.82 -20.99
CA LEU A 537 27.51 2.72 -20.43
C LEU A 537 28.26 4.07 -20.47
N LYS A 538 28.03 4.88 -21.51
CA LYS A 538 28.63 6.21 -21.63
C LYS A 538 28.06 7.23 -20.64
N LEU A 539 26.83 7.00 -20.20
CA LEU A 539 26.13 7.83 -19.20
C LEU A 539 26.41 7.37 -17.76
N GLY A 540 27.26 6.35 -17.58
CA GLY A 540 27.56 5.81 -16.26
C GLY A 540 26.39 5.03 -15.63
N ILE A 541 25.42 4.58 -16.43
CA ILE A 541 24.29 3.79 -15.96
C ILE A 541 24.78 2.36 -15.68
N GLU A 542 24.46 1.87 -14.49
CA GLU A 542 24.84 0.51 -14.09
C GLU A 542 23.77 -0.52 -14.48
N PRO A 543 24.16 -1.72 -14.93
CA PRO A 543 23.21 -2.77 -15.24
C PRO A 543 22.52 -3.32 -14.00
N VAL A 544 21.25 -3.74 -14.14
CA VAL A 544 20.50 -4.45 -13.10
C VAL A 544 20.49 -5.94 -13.41
N ASP A 545 20.72 -6.78 -12.40
CA ASP A 545 20.72 -8.24 -12.52
C ASP A 545 19.56 -8.84 -11.74
N LEU A 546 18.45 -9.10 -12.43
CA LEU A 546 17.23 -9.65 -11.83
C LEU A 546 17.36 -11.10 -11.33
N ARG A 547 18.41 -11.83 -11.69
CA ARG A 547 18.66 -13.20 -11.15
C ARG A 547 18.89 -13.22 -9.64
N LYS A 548 19.06 -12.03 -9.04
CA LYS A 548 19.24 -11.86 -7.58
C LYS A 548 17.96 -11.38 -6.90
N VAL A 549 16.88 -11.25 -7.63
CA VAL A 549 15.60 -10.69 -7.17
C VAL A 549 14.60 -11.81 -6.89
N GLY A 550 13.63 -11.58 -6.02
CA GLY A 550 12.62 -12.55 -5.66
C GLY A 550 13.15 -13.72 -4.82
N LEU A 551 12.41 -14.81 -4.86
CA LEU A 551 12.79 -16.05 -4.18
C LEU A 551 14.04 -16.65 -4.82
N ARG A 552 15.04 -16.92 -4.03
CA ARG A 552 16.21 -17.67 -4.48
C ARG A 552 15.87 -19.15 -4.51
N LYS A 553 16.09 -19.76 -5.66
CA LYS A 553 16.09 -21.22 -5.78
C LYS A 553 17.35 -21.81 -5.21
#